data_e137e6e0385b437dc88246a2e52d33c7
#
_entry.id   e137e6e0385b437dc88246a2e52d33c7
#
_cell.length_a   1.000
_cell.length_b   1.000
_cell.length_c   1.000
_cell.angle_alpha   90.00
_cell.angle_beta   90.00
_cell.angle_gamma   90.00
#
_symmetry.space_group_name_H-M   'P 1'
#
loop_
_entity.id
_entity.type
_entity.pdbx_description
1 polymer ?
#
loop_
_entity_poly.entity_id
_entity_poly.type
_entity_poly.pdbx_seq_one_letter_code
_entity_poly.pdbx_strand_id
1 'polypeptide(L)'
;MRYHLLGWLVLCIGCSSAPIGNTGIQTNTYDSSVYVWQKIMDSAQWKKNYNFQLFSIRDTIWTFHPDGNWYSADDGQHWVKSLLPNSIHNLAFLDYIVFKDAVYGLGYFEGNIETHLFKPHIYRTRDMQSWEVLTEQSNLPKRFFYHPFVFKDKLWIIGGEDERQQFADVWNSDDGIHWVKQLDQLPFGKRSGSVVVQLKHKLYLLNNDVWSSADGVNWVKETDAIVPGEQIFGYAALVYDEKIWLLGCNRNGQFSSQVLVSSDGKKWEGMDAPWSPRGGIAATVHRNKIFMTGGKYGGTPDHTEFMYSNDLWVLSKKNK
;
A
#
# COMPACT_ATOMS: atom_id res chain seq x y z
N MET A 1 26.15 -2.94 7.84
CA MET A 1 25.98 -1.88 6.84
C MET A 1 24.70 -1.15 7.17
N ARG A 2 24.78 0.14 7.46
CA ARG A 2 23.62 0.96 7.84
C ARG A 2 22.89 1.35 6.55
N TYR A 3 21.72 0.78 6.31
CA TYR A 3 20.80 1.27 5.29
C TYR A 3 20.14 2.54 5.83
N HIS A 4 20.67 3.70 5.46
CA HIS A 4 19.93 4.96 5.58
C HIS A 4 18.87 4.97 4.48
N LEU A 5 17.67 4.69 4.89
CA LEU A 5 16.47 4.79 4.10
C LEU A 5 16.30 6.21 3.58
N LEU A 6 16.05 6.29 2.29
CA LEU A 6 15.45 7.45 1.64
C LEU A 6 14.21 7.88 2.42
N GLY A 7 14.35 8.98 3.15
CA GLY A 7 13.17 9.73 3.52
C GLY A 7 12.48 10.16 2.21
N TRP A 8 11.18 10.02 2.15
CA TRP A 8 10.35 10.63 1.13
C TRP A 8 10.61 12.14 1.13
N LEU A 9 11.60 12.57 0.36
CA LEU A 9 11.77 13.96 0.00
C LEU A 9 10.99 14.16 -1.30
N VAL A 10 9.69 14.37 -1.18
CA VAL A 10 8.97 15.09 -2.21
C VAL A 10 9.50 16.51 -2.14
N LEU A 11 10.44 16.85 -3.01
CA LEU A 11 10.83 18.21 -3.27
C LEU A 11 9.63 18.97 -3.86
N CYS A 12 8.79 19.52 -3.00
CA CYS A 12 7.90 20.61 -3.37
C CYS A 12 8.77 21.83 -3.63
N ILE A 13 9.18 22.02 -4.88
CA ILE A 13 9.76 23.27 -5.33
C ILE A 13 8.64 24.31 -5.33
N GLY A 14 8.68 25.21 -4.37
CA GLY A 14 8.09 26.52 -4.42
C GLY A 14 6.61 26.65 -4.08
N CYS A 15 6.27 26.61 -2.79
CA CYS A 15 5.16 27.40 -2.26
C CYS A 15 5.60 28.05 -0.94
N SER A 16 5.64 29.38 -0.91
CA SER A 16 5.81 30.15 0.30
C SER A 16 4.64 29.87 1.25
N SER A 17 4.94 29.32 2.42
CA SER A 17 3.95 29.02 3.46
C SER A 17 3.51 30.29 4.16
N ALA A 18 2.31 30.77 3.84
CA ALA A 18 1.54 31.54 4.80
C ALA A 18 0.92 30.58 5.84
N PRO A 19 0.83 30.94 7.13
CA PRO A 19 0.19 30.10 8.11
C PRO A 19 -1.31 30.04 7.82
N ILE A 20 -1.76 28.89 7.31
CA ILE A 20 -3.19 28.62 7.13
C ILE A 20 -3.75 28.32 8.51
N GLY A 21 -4.62 29.22 8.99
CA GLY A 21 -5.38 28.99 10.21
C GLY A 21 -6.12 27.66 10.15
N ASN A 22 -6.16 26.99 11.27
CA ASN A 22 -6.76 25.68 11.51
C ASN A 22 -8.29 25.73 11.27
N THR A 23 -8.71 25.78 10.01
CA THR A 23 -10.11 25.54 9.64
C THR A 23 -10.22 24.05 9.35
N GLY A 24 -10.36 23.26 10.41
CA GLY A 24 -10.66 21.85 10.30
C GLY A 24 -11.93 21.65 9.47
N ILE A 25 -11.78 21.30 8.20
CA ILE A 25 -12.88 20.80 7.39
C ILE A 25 -13.27 19.47 8.03
N GLN A 26 -14.42 19.45 8.70
CA GLN A 26 -14.96 18.21 9.27
C GLN A 26 -15.34 17.30 8.10
N THR A 27 -14.61 16.21 7.94
CA THR A 27 -15.16 15.06 7.21
C THR A 27 -16.41 14.60 7.95
N ASN A 28 -17.47 14.26 7.21
CA ASN A 28 -18.65 13.66 7.84
C ASN A 28 -18.19 12.45 8.67
N THR A 29 -18.73 12.34 9.87
CA THR A 29 -18.37 11.25 10.79
C THR A 29 -19.00 9.97 10.29
N TYR A 30 -18.18 8.95 10.02
CA TYR A 30 -18.65 7.63 9.68
C TYR A 30 -19.29 6.95 10.91
N ASP A 31 -20.47 6.34 10.74
CA ASP A 31 -21.07 5.53 11.79
C ASP A 31 -20.27 4.25 12.03
N SER A 32 -19.37 4.33 12.98
CA SER A 32 -18.50 3.22 13.38
C SER A 32 -19.13 2.28 14.41
N SER A 33 -20.41 2.50 14.79
CA SER A 33 -21.08 1.75 15.87
C SER A 33 -21.09 0.24 15.66
N VAL A 34 -21.06 -0.20 14.38
CA VAL A 34 -21.05 -1.62 14.00
C VAL A 34 -19.67 -2.25 13.96
N TYR A 35 -18.60 -1.48 14.14
CA TYR A 35 -17.21 -1.96 14.10
C TYR A 35 -16.51 -1.80 15.44
N VAL A 36 -15.49 -2.61 15.67
CA VAL A 36 -14.62 -2.51 16.84
C VAL A 36 -13.18 -2.76 16.44
N TRP A 37 -12.28 -1.89 16.92
CA TRP A 37 -10.86 -2.09 16.87
C TRP A 37 -10.39 -2.82 18.12
N GLN A 38 -9.56 -3.82 17.94
CA GLN A 38 -8.92 -4.54 19.02
C GLN A 38 -7.41 -4.59 18.74
N LYS A 39 -6.61 -4.20 19.74
CA LYS A 39 -5.18 -4.46 19.73
C LYS A 39 -4.96 -5.90 20.15
N ILE A 40 -4.33 -6.69 19.31
CA ILE A 40 -4.03 -8.11 19.60
C ILE A 40 -2.58 -8.33 19.99
N MET A 41 -1.68 -7.40 19.63
CA MET A 41 -0.29 -7.40 20.08
C MET A 41 0.20 -5.98 20.33
N ASP A 42 0.90 -5.75 21.45
CA ASP A 42 1.61 -4.49 21.70
C ASP A 42 2.92 -4.39 20.91
N SER A 43 3.54 -5.53 20.62
CA SER A 43 4.78 -5.65 19.86
C SER A 43 4.86 -7.02 19.20
N ALA A 44 4.88 -7.06 17.89
CA ALA A 44 5.04 -8.28 17.12
C ALA A 44 6.52 -8.75 17.11
N GLN A 45 6.76 -9.96 16.58
CA GLN A 45 8.07 -10.58 16.57
C GLN A 45 9.08 -9.96 15.60
N TRP A 46 8.59 -9.23 14.59
CA TRP A 46 9.45 -8.47 13.65
C TRP A 46 9.83 -7.11 14.21
N LYS A 47 10.89 -6.52 13.69
CA LYS A 47 11.34 -5.18 14.09
C LYS A 47 10.31 -4.13 13.70
N LYS A 48 10.27 -3.05 14.49
CA LYS A 48 9.50 -1.85 14.16
C LYS A 48 9.93 -1.30 12.81
N ASN A 49 8.99 -1.15 11.88
CA ASN A 49 9.26 -0.67 10.52
C ASN A 49 8.00 -0.15 9.83
N TYR A 50 8.16 0.34 8.63
CA TYR A 50 7.11 0.75 7.72
C TYR A 50 7.43 0.26 6.30
N ASN A 51 6.49 0.39 5.37
CA ASN A 51 6.68 0.02 3.97
C ASN A 51 7.04 -1.47 3.74
N PHE A 52 6.41 -2.34 4.51
CA PHE A 52 6.42 -3.77 4.28
C PHE A 52 5.00 -4.26 3.98
N GLN A 53 4.84 -5.50 3.57
CA GLN A 53 3.55 -6.00 3.11
C GLN A 53 2.96 -7.02 4.08
N LEU A 54 1.64 -6.94 4.24
CA LEU A 54 0.81 -7.89 4.93
C LEU A 54 -0.24 -8.40 3.93
N PHE A 55 -0.39 -9.69 3.79
CA PHE A 55 -1.38 -10.26 2.89
C PHE A 55 -1.93 -11.59 3.39
N SER A 56 -3.09 -11.95 2.85
CA SER A 56 -3.79 -13.19 3.16
C SER A 56 -3.76 -14.13 1.95
N ILE A 57 -3.31 -15.36 2.18
CA ILE A 57 -3.34 -16.43 1.17
C ILE A 57 -3.55 -17.76 1.86
N ARG A 58 -4.40 -18.62 1.29
CA ARG A 58 -4.68 -19.98 1.79
C ARG A 58 -4.99 -20.02 3.28
N ASP A 59 -5.89 -19.15 3.69
CA ASP A 59 -6.37 -19.07 5.08
C ASP A 59 -5.28 -18.77 6.12
N THR A 60 -4.19 -18.11 5.69
CA THR A 60 -3.03 -17.73 6.50
C THR A 60 -2.68 -16.28 6.22
N ILE A 61 -2.35 -15.52 7.28
CA ILE A 61 -1.82 -14.16 7.15
C ILE A 61 -0.30 -14.26 7.07
N TRP A 62 0.28 -13.54 6.11
CA TRP A 62 1.72 -13.43 5.92
C TRP A 62 2.17 -11.98 6.02
N THR A 63 3.35 -11.77 6.62
CA THR A 63 4.07 -10.51 6.50
C THR A 63 5.41 -10.75 5.81
N PHE A 64 5.66 -9.96 4.78
CA PHE A 64 6.95 -9.86 4.11
C PHE A 64 7.62 -8.58 4.56
N HIS A 65 8.57 -8.75 5.46
CA HIS A 65 9.24 -7.69 6.18
C HIS A 65 10.75 -7.76 5.88
N PRO A 66 11.47 -6.63 5.80
CA PRO A 66 12.91 -6.64 5.54
C PRO A 66 13.76 -7.46 6.52
N ASP A 67 13.24 -7.74 7.72
CA ASP A 67 13.89 -8.52 8.78
C ASP A 67 13.57 -10.02 8.69
N GLY A 68 12.73 -10.44 7.76
CA GLY A 68 12.28 -11.81 7.52
C GLY A 68 10.78 -11.90 7.34
N ASN A 69 10.28 -13.10 7.09
CA ASN A 69 8.86 -13.35 6.92
C ASN A 69 8.29 -14.07 8.13
N TRP A 70 7.04 -13.74 8.44
CA TRP A 70 6.28 -14.44 9.47
C TRP A 70 4.90 -14.77 8.93
N TYR A 71 4.29 -15.80 9.49
CA TYR A 71 2.93 -16.18 9.18
C TYR A 71 2.12 -16.53 10.43
N SER A 72 0.81 -16.37 10.32
CA SER A 72 -0.17 -16.74 11.33
C SER A 72 -1.32 -17.48 10.68
N ALA A 73 -1.69 -18.64 11.23
CA ALA A 73 -2.84 -19.44 10.83
C ALA A 73 -4.03 -19.31 11.81
N ASP A 74 -3.90 -18.51 12.85
CA ASP A 74 -4.85 -18.36 13.95
C ASP A 74 -5.29 -16.91 14.18
N ASP A 75 -5.58 -16.19 13.12
CA ASP A 75 -6.04 -14.80 13.14
C ASP A 75 -5.07 -13.85 13.86
N GLY A 76 -3.76 -14.06 13.67
CA GLY A 76 -2.75 -13.15 14.20
C GLY A 76 -2.40 -13.34 15.68
N GLN A 77 -2.93 -14.37 16.36
CA GLN A 77 -2.65 -14.62 17.77
C GLN A 77 -1.22 -15.14 17.99
N HIS A 78 -0.76 -16.03 17.11
CA HIS A 78 0.61 -16.53 17.13
C HIS A 78 1.24 -16.37 15.76
N TRP A 79 2.51 -15.98 15.74
CA TRP A 79 3.29 -15.80 14.54
C TRP A 79 4.52 -16.70 14.54
N VAL A 80 4.75 -17.35 13.41
CA VAL A 80 5.89 -18.23 13.20
C VAL A 80 6.81 -17.60 12.16
N LYS A 81 8.11 -17.52 12.48
CA LYS A 81 9.10 -17.05 11.50
C LYS A 81 9.27 -18.11 10.43
N SER A 82 9.10 -17.70 9.18
CA SER A 82 9.38 -18.57 8.04
C SER A 82 10.87 -18.76 7.86
N LEU A 83 11.27 -19.98 7.50
CA LEU A 83 12.66 -20.34 7.20
C LEU A 83 13.06 -20.00 5.76
N LEU A 84 12.27 -19.20 5.06
CA LEU A 84 12.59 -18.79 3.69
C LEU A 84 13.99 -18.20 3.59
N PRO A 85 14.74 -18.52 2.54
CA PRO A 85 16.04 -17.90 2.29
C PRO A 85 15.91 -16.39 2.25
N ASN A 86 16.75 -15.68 3.01
CA ASN A 86 16.76 -14.21 3.08
C ASN A 86 17.09 -13.52 1.75
N SER A 87 17.34 -14.26 0.68
CA SER A 87 17.87 -13.75 -0.58
C SER A 87 16.95 -12.79 -1.33
N ILE A 88 15.64 -12.85 -1.10
CA ILE A 88 14.68 -11.97 -1.77
C ILE A 88 14.02 -10.93 -0.86
N HIS A 89 14.15 -11.04 0.47
CA HIS A 89 13.47 -10.14 1.41
C HIS A 89 14.06 -8.74 1.50
N ASN A 90 15.33 -8.61 1.17
CA ASN A 90 16.08 -7.35 1.25
C ASN A 90 16.23 -6.65 -0.10
N LEU A 91 15.49 -7.11 -1.12
CA LEU A 91 15.52 -6.49 -2.43
C LEU A 91 14.74 -5.17 -2.40
N ALA A 92 15.41 -4.10 -2.79
CA ALA A 92 14.80 -2.77 -2.75
C ALA A 92 13.67 -2.64 -3.77
N PHE A 93 12.53 -2.13 -3.33
CA PHE A 93 11.35 -1.89 -4.17
C PHE A 93 10.80 -3.15 -4.86
N LEU A 94 11.02 -4.34 -4.28
CA LEU A 94 10.35 -5.55 -4.73
C LEU A 94 8.89 -5.51 -4.29
N ASP A 95 7.99 -5.43 -5.26
CA ASP A 95 6.56 -5.50 -5.02
C ASP A 95 6.05 -6.93 -5.04
N TYR A 96 5.26 -7.29 -4.03
CA TYR A 96 4.63 -8.60 -3.92
C TYR A 96 3.15 -8.50 -4.22
N ILE A 97 2.63 -9.50 -4.93
CA ILE A 97 1.20 -9.61 -5.22
C ILE A 97 0.71 -11.05 -5.24
N VAL A 98 -0.47 -11.29 -4.70
CA VAL A 98 -1.15 -12.58 -4.82
C VAL A 98 -1.84 -12.66 -6.18
N PHE A 99 -1.46 -13.66 -6.98
CA PHE A 99 -2.01 -13.91 -8.30
C PHE A 99 -2.04 -15.41 -8.60
N LYS A 100 -3.18 -15.91 -9.11
CA LYS A 100 -3.37 -17.35 -9.47
C LYS A 100 -2.86 -18.30 -8.39
N ASP A 101 -3.30 -18.08 -7.15
CA ASP A 101 -2.97 -18.89 -5.97
C ASP A 101 -1.46 -19.01 -5.66
N ALA A 102 -0.70 -18.01 -6.05
CA ALA A 102 0.73 -17.86 -5.75
C ALA A 102 1.04 -16.42 -5.35
N VAL A 103 2.18 -16.20 -4.72
CA VAL A 103 2.73 -14.85 -4.52
C VAL A 103 3.82 -14.62 -5.56
N TYR A 104 3.72 -13.50 -6.25
CA TYR A 104 4.71 -13.03 -7.21
C TYR A 104 5.50 -11.88 -6.61
N GLY A 105 6.80 -11.83 -6.88
CA GLY A 105 7.67 -10.68 -6.64
C GLY A 105 8.06 -10.08 -7.99
N LEU A 106 7.81 -8.77 -8.16
CA LEU A 106 7.88 -8.07 -9.45
C LEU A 106 9.01 -7.04 -9.47
N GLY A 107 10.14 -7.39 -10.04
CA GLY A 107 11.26 -6.48 -10.26
C GLY A 107 11.85 -5.92 -8.94
N TYR A 108 13.11 -5.51 -8.99
CA TYR A 108 13.73 -4.87 -7.83
C TYR A 108 14.91 -3.98 -8.29
N PHE A 109 15.51 -3.27 -7.34
CA PHE A 109 16.69 -2.46 -7.60
C PHE A 109 17.90 -2.98 -6.80
N GLU A 110 19.02 -3.14 -7.47
CA GLU A 110 20.32 -3.39 -6.85
C GLU A 110 21.13 -2.09 -6.72
N GLY A 111 21.98 -2.03 -5.70
CA GLY A 111 22.85 -0.91 -5.44
C GLY A 111 22.33 0.06 -4.39
N ASN A 112 22.91 1.25 -4.35
CA ASN A 112 22.47 2.34 -3.49
C ASN A 112 21.66 3.34 -4.33
N ILE A 113 21.15 4.38 -3.66
CA ILE A 113 20.29 5.39 -4.30
C ILE A 113 20.92 6.11 -5.50
N GLU A 114 22.25 6.17 -5.55
CA GLU A 114 22.98 6.87 -6.62
C GLU A 114 23.30 5.95 -7.81
N THR A 115 23.37 4.65 -7.55
CA THR A 115 23.86 3.64 -8.50
C THR A 115 22.90 2.47 -8.68
N HIS A 116 21.64 2.61 -8.32
CA HIS A 116 20.72 1.47 -8.39
C HIS A 116 20.44 1.04 -9.84
N LEU A 117 20.52 -0.26 -10.04
CA LEU A 117 20.24 -0.94 -11.31
C LEU A 117 18.94 -1.71 -11.20
N PHE A 118 17.98 -1.40 -12.06
CA PHE A 118 16.74 -2.16 -12.13
C PHE A 118 16.97 -3.57 -12.65
N LYS A 119 16.43 -4.53 -11.94
CA LYS A 119 16.41 -5.96 -12.27
C LYS A 119 14.97 -6.39 -12.56
N PRO A 120 14.63 -6.72 -13.80
CA PRO A 120 13.27 -7.14 -14.16
C PRO A 120 13.02 -8.61 -13.83
N HIS A 121 13.57 -9.10 -12.71
CA HIS A 121 13.39 -10.47 -12.28
C HIS A 121 11.99 -10.68 -11.77
N ILE A 122 11.39 -11.80 -12.10
CA ILE A 122 10.09 -12.22 -11.59
C ILE A 122 10.27 -13.46 -10.74
N TYR A 123 9.88 -13.35 -9.50
CA TYR A 123 9.88 -14.43 -8.53
C TYR A 123 8.47 -14.94 -8.31
N ARG A 124 8.34 -16.21 -7.95
CA ARG A 124 7.06 -16.78 -7.55
C ARG A 124 7.23 -17.80 -6.42
N THR A 125 6.30 -17.83 -5.49
CA THR A 125 6.13 -18.90 -4.54
C THR A 125 4.69 -19.41 -4.52
N ARG A 126 4.52 -20.73 -4.45
CA ARG A 126 3.21 -21.38 -4.29
C ARG A 126 3.01 -21.95 -2.88
N ASP A 127 4.09 -22.34 -2.24
CA ASP A 127 4.10 -23.00 -0.93
C ASP A 127 4.47 -22.06 0.21
N MET A 128 4.88 -20.82 -0.11
CA MET A 128 5.38 -19.84 0.83
C MET A 128 6.68 -20.26 1.56
N GLN A 129 7.35 -21.30 1.08
CA GLN A 129 8.58 -21.85 1.65
C GLN A 129 9.75 -21.85 0.66
N SER A 130 9.46 -21.93 -0.62
CA SER A 130 10.46 -21.90 -1.68
C SER A 130 10.09 -20.84 -2.72
N TRP A 131 11.09 -20.13 -3.25
CA TRP A 131 10.92 -19.19 -4.31
C TRP A 131 11.57 -19.70 -5.59
N GLU A 132 10.82 -19.69 -6.68
CA GLU A 132 11.32 -19.94 -8.02
C GLU A 132 11.58 -18.61 -8.75
N VAL A 133 12.65 -18.50 -9.48
CA VAL A 133 12.90 -17.42 -10.45
C VAL A 133 12.20 -17.82 -11.74
N LEU A 134 11.11 -17.16 -12.08
CA LEU A 134 10.40 -17.42 -13.34
C LEU A 134 11.18 -16.90 -14.52
N THR A 135 11.81 -15.76 -14.37
CA THR A 135 12.69 -15.15 -15.37
C THR A 135 13.54 -14.06 -14.75
N GLU A 136 14.72 -13.85 -15.31
CA GLU A 136 15.58 -12.68 -15.05
C GLU A 136 15.45 -11.61 -16.15
N GLN A 137 14.66 -11.88 -17.19
CA GLN A 137 14.56 -11.12 -18.43
C GLN A 137 13.11 -10.75 -18.76
N SER A 138 12.30 -10.38 -17.76
CA SER A 138 10.97 -9.86 -18.03
C SER A 138 11.04 -8.53 -18.76
N ASN A 139 10.04 -8.24 -19.58
CA ASN A 139 9.88 -6.92 -20.17
C ASN A 139 9.07 -5.96 -19.24
N LEU A 140 9.02 -6.26 -17.93
CA LEU A 140 8.50 -5.34 -16.93
C LEU A 140 9.23 -4.00 -17.04
N PRO A 141 8.54 -2.89 -17.29
CA PRO A 141 9.20 -1.60 -17.45
C PRO A 141 9.78 -1.11 -16.12
N LYS A 142 11.01 -0.56 -16.18
CA LYS A 142 11.70 0.03 -15.03
C LYS A 142 10.85 1.10 -14.37
N ARG A 143 10.48 0.86 -13.11
CA ARG A 143 9.74 1.83 -12.27
C ARG A 143 9.71 1.39 -10.81
N PHE A 144 9.42 2.34 -9.93
CA PHE A 144 9.08 2.14 -8.52
C PHE A 144 7.85 3.00 -8.17
N PHE A 145 7.29 2.81 -6.98
CA PHE A 145 6.06 3.48 -6.53
C PHE A 145 4.86 3.32 -7.47
N TYR A 146 4.82 2.23 -8.22
CA TYR A 146 3.61 1.71 -8.81
C TYR A 146 2.94 0.77 -7.79
N HIS A 147 1.67 0.50 -7.95
CA HIS A 147 0.96 -0.48 -7.14
C HIS A 147 0.44 -1.59 -8.05
N PRO A 148 0.99 -2.81 -7.99
CA PRO A 148 0.47 -3.90 -8.79
C PRO A 148 -0.91 -4.32 -8.26
N PHE A 149 -1.81 -4.66 -9.17
CA PHE A 149 -3.13 -5.16 -8.82
C PHE A 149 -3.57 -6.26 -9.78
N VAL A 150 -4.55 -7.07 -9.36
CA VAL A 150 -5.16 -8.11 -10.19
C VAL A 150 -6.53 -7.64 -10.65
N PHE A 151 -6.79 -7.76 -11.95
CA PHE A 151 -8.09 -7.46 -12.52
C PHE A 151 -8.34 -8.31 -13.77
N LYS A 152 -9.55 -8.91 -13.87
CA LYS A 152 -9.93 -9.78 -15.01
C LYS A 152 -8.88 -10.86 -15.29
N ASP A 153 -8.43 -11.52 -14.23
CA ASP A 153 -7.45 -12.61 -14.25
C ASP A 153 -6.08 -12.25 -14.87
N LYS A 154 -5.71 -10.97 -14.79
CA LYS A 154 -4.41 -10.43 -15.21
C LYS A 154 -3.77 -9.61 -14.11
N LEU A 155 -2.44 -9.55 -14.14
CA LEU A 155 -1.66 -8.58 -13.39
C LEU A 155 -1.67 -7.25 -14.12
N TRP A 156 -1.77 -6.15 -13.39
CA TRP A 156 -1.77 -4.79 -13.91
C TRP A 156 -0.82 -3.91 -13.13
N ILE A 157 -0.22 -2.94 -13.82
CA ILE A 157 0.53 -1.82 -13.23
C ILE A 157 0.10 -0.52 -13.88
N ILE A 158 0.04 0.55 -13.11
CA ILE A 158 -0.35 1.89 -13.54
C ILE A 158 0.65 2.90 -13.00
N GLY A 159 1.14 3.79 -13.86
CA GLY A 159 1.99 4.88 -13.45
C GLY A 159 3.28 4.41 -12.77
N GLY A 160 3.60 5.00 -11.63
CA GLY A 160 4.89 4.87 -10.98
C GLY A 160 5.89 5.90 -11.51
N GLU A 161 7.14 5.77 -11.10
CA GLU A 161 8.20 6.70 -11.51
C GLU A 161 9.55 6.00 -11.66
N ASP A 162 10.46 6.64 -12.33
CA ASP A 162 11.89 6.35 -12.28
C ASP A 162 12.65 7.59 -11.75
N GLU A 163 13.96 7.59 -11.85
CA GLU A 163 14.81 8.69 -11.35
C GLU A 163 14.63 10.00 -12.13
N ARG A 164 13.90 9.97 -13.24
CA ARG A 164 13.79 11.09 -14.17
C ARG A 164 12.37 11.60 -14.32
N GLN A 165 11.38 10.72 -14.21
CA GLN A 165 10.00 11.06 -14.50
C GLN A 165 8.98 10.15 -13.85
N GLN A 166 7.77 10.65 -13.68
CA GLN A 166 6.58 9.87 -13.43
C GLN A 166 5.97 9.38 -14.74
N PHE A 167 5.24 8.27 -14.67
CA PHE A 167 4.57 7.64 -15.81
C PHE A 167 3.06 7.84 -15.79
N ALA A 168 2.45 7.75 -16.97
CA ALA A 168 0.99 7.82 -17.16
C ALA A 168 0.45 6.61 -17.93
N ASP A 169 1.27 5.59 -18.12
CA ASP A 169 0.93 4.41 -18.90
C ASP A 169 0.29 3.31 -18.05
N VAL A 170 -0.35 2.38 -18.74
CA VAL A 170 -0.97 1.18 -18.16
C VAL A 170 -0.43 -0.04 -18.86
N TRP A 171 -0.05 -1.03 -18.08
CA TRP A 171 0.42 -2.32 -18.58
C TRP A 171 -0.32 -3.46 -17.90
N ASN A 172 -0.46 -4.59 -18.61
CA ASN A 172 -0.93 -5.82 -17.99
C ASN A 172 -0.14 -7.04 -18.45
N SER A 173 -0.31 -8.14 -17.72
CA SER A 173 0.34 -9.41 -18.00
C SER A 173 -0.54 -10.59 -17.58
N ASP A 174 -0.55 -11.66 -18.36
CA ASP A 174 -1.24 -12.91 -18.03
C ASP A 174 -0.41 -13.83 -17.11
N ASP A 175 0.90 -13.62 -17.05
CA ASP A 175 1.86 -14.52 -16.39
C ASP A 175 2.87 -13.80 -15.47
N GLY A 176 2.89 -12.46 -15.46
CA GLY A 176 3.87 -11.64 -14.76
C GLY A 176 5.21 -11.49 -15.49
N ILE A 177 5.44 -12.24 -16.57
CA ILE A 177 6.68 -12.25 -17.34
C ILE A 177 6.58 -11.34 -18.55
N HIS A 178 5.51 -11.51 -19.33
CA HIS A 178 5.26 -10.79 -20.57
C HIS A 178 4.24 -9.68 -20.32
N TRP A 179 4.72 -8.44 -20.38
CA TRP A 179 3.89 -7.26 -20.14
C TRP A 179 3.52 -6.59 -21.46
N VAL A 180 2.24 -6.24 -21.57
CA VAL A 180 1.66 -5.59 -22.74
C VAL A 180 1.13 -4.22 -22.33
N LYS A 181 1.60 -3.18 -23.02
CA LYS A 181 1.11 -1.83 -22.82
C LYS A 181 -0.33 -1.72 -23.33
N GLN A 182 -1.23 -1.26 -22.47
CA GLN A 182 -2.63 -1.09 -22.76
C GLN A 182 -2.97 0.36 -23.10
N LEU A 183 -2.26 1.31 -22.50
CA LEU A 183 -2.48 2.73 -22.67
C LEU A 183 -1.16 3.49 -22.49
N ASP A 184 -0.89 4.47 -23.34
CA ASP A 184 0.29 5.34 -23.24
C ASP A 184 0.08 6.50 -22.25
N GLN A 185 -1.16 7.00 -22.18
CA GLN A 185 -1.48 8.21 -21.42
C GLN A 185 -2.83 8.12 -20.75
N LEU A 186 -2.82 8.12 -19.42
CA LEU A 186 -4.02 8.18 -18.61
C LEU A 186 -4.62 9.59 -18.60
N PRO A 187 -5.96 9.74 -18.49
CA PRO A 187 -6.65 11.03 -18.51
C PRO A 187 -6.26 11.94 -17.34
N PHE A 188 -5.76 11.38 -16.26
CA PHE A 188 -5.30 12.10 -15.06
C PHE A 188 -3.79 12.39 -15.08
N GLY A 189 -3.09 12.07 -16.17
CA GLY A 189 -1.68 12.38 -16.36
C GLY A 189 -0.73 11.45 -15.60
N LYS A 190 0.52 11.91 -15.49
CA LYS A 190 1.62 11.20 -14.82
C LYS A 190 1.43 11.21 -13.30
N ARG A 191 1.66 10.06 -12.66
CA ARG A 191 1.63 9.95 -11.19
C ARG A 191 2.35 8.72 -10.66
N SER A 192 2.79 8.81 -9.42
CA SER A 192 3.33 7.72 -8.63
C SER A 192 2.64 7.63 -7.26
N GLY A 193 2.82 6.53 -6.56
CA GLY A 193 2.25 6.32 -5.22
C GLY A 193 0.72 6.18 -5.19
N SER A 194 0.07 5.99 -6.34
CA SER A 194 -1.36 5.69 -6.40
C SER A 194 -1.62 4.25 -5.98
N VAL A 195 -2.75 4.01 -5.32
CA VAL A 195 -3.22 2.67 -4.96
C VAL A 195 -4.46 2.34 -5.77
N VAL A 196 -4.56 1.09 -6.24
CA VAL A 196 -5.75 0.61 -6.96
C VAL A 196 -6.44 -0.46 -6.14
N VAL A 197 -7.74 -0.30 -5.94
CA VAL A 197 -8.59 -1.29 -5.27
C VAL A 197 -9.77 -1.65 -6.16
N GLN A 198 -10.33 -2.85 -5.99
CA GLN A 198 -11.53 -3.28 -6.72
C GLN A 198 -12.73 -3.33 -5.78
N LEU A 199 -13.76 -2.55 -6.11
CA LEU A 199 -15.06 -2.57 -5.42
C LEU A 199 -16.17 -2.81 -6.44
N LYS A 200 -17.02 -3.84 -6.22
CA LYS A 200 -18.22 -4.13 -7.05
C LYS A 200 -17.92 -4.15 -8.57
N HIS A 201 -16.93 -4.90 -8.99
CA HIS A 201 -16.52 -5.04 -10.40
C HIS A 201 -15.90 -3.81 -11.05
N LYS A 202 -15.69 -2.72 -10.32
CA LYS A 202 -14.96 -1.54 -10.75
C LYS A 202 -13.62 -1.42 -10.04
N LEU A 203 -12.64 -0.93 -10.77
CA LEU A 203 -11.38 -0.45 -10.21
C LEU A 203 -11.56 0.98 -9.71
N TYR A 204 -10.92 1.29 -8.60
CA TYR A 204 -10.78 2.66 -8.07
C TYR A 204 -9.30 2.94 -7.88
N LEU A 205 -8.78 3.91 -8.63
CA LEU A 205 -7.44 4.44 -8.45
C LEU A 205 -7.53 5.61 -7.49
N LEU A 206 -6.76 5.52 -6.42
CA LEU A 206 -6.76 6.44 -5.29
C LEU A 206 -5.41 7.16 -5.25
N ASN A 207 -5.48 8.47 -5.20
CA ASN A 207 -4.36 9.34 -4.91
C ASN A 207 -4.87 10.44 -3.97
N ASN A 208 -4.79 11.73 -4.33
CA ASN A 208 -5.61 12.77 -3.67
C ASN A 208 -7.02 12.83 -4.26
N ASP A 209 -7.11 12.61 -5.56
CA ASP A 209 -8.35 12.43 -6.31
C ASP A 209 -8.72 10.93 -6.41
N VAL A 210 -9.91 10.64 -6.93
CA VAL A 210 -10.36 9.27 -7.19
C VAL A 210 -10.84 9.15 -8.61
N TRP A 211 -10.38 8.09 -9.27
CA TRP A 211 -10.81 7.69 -10.59
C TRP A 211 -11.30 6.25 -10.58
N SER A 212 -12.29 5.94 -11.39
CA SER A 212 -12.79 4.56 -11.54
C SER A 212 -12.73 4.07 -12.98
N SER A 213 -12.63 2.75 -13.12
CA SER A 213 -12.65 2.09 -14.43
C SER A 213 -13.34 0.73 -14.34
N ALA A 214 -14.09 0.37 -15.38
CA ALA A 214 -14.68 -0.97 -15.53
C ALA A 214 -13.81 -1.92 -16.36
N ASP A 215 -12.76 -1.42 -16.99
CA ASP A 215 -11.91 -2.19 -17.92
C ASP A 215 -10.40 -2.03 -17.70
N GLY A 216 -9.98 -1.08 -16.85
CA GLY A 216 -8.59 -0.77 -16.57
C GLY A 216 -7.95 0.24 -17.54
N VAL A 217 -8.67 0.66 -18.56
CA VAL A 217 -8.20 1.53 -19.63
C VAL A 217 -9.00 2.84 -19.71
N ASN A 218 -10.32 2.75 -19.66
CA ASN A 218 -11.20 3.90 -19.66
C ASN A 218 -11.51 4.34 -18.23
N TRP A 219 -11.07 5.54 -17.86
CA TRP A 219 -11.15 6.06 -16.49
C TRP A 219 -12.06 7.28 -16.41
N VAL A 220 -12.90 7.31 -15.39
CA VAL A 220 -13.82 8.40 -15.07
C VAL A 220 -13.48 8.95 -13.70
N LYS A 221 -13.39 10.28 -13.58
CA LYS A 221 -13.16 10.93 -12.29
C LYS A 221 -14.39 10.81 -11.41
N GLU A 222 -14.19 10.35 -10.18
CA GLU A 222 -15.24 10.21 -9.17
C GLU A 222 -15.27 11.41 -8.20
N THR A 223 -14.09 11.90 -7.79
CA THR A 223 -13.95 13.11 -6.98
C THR A 223 -12.59 13.78 -7.22
N ASP A 224 -12.54 15.09 -7.04
CA ASP A 224 -11.30 15.88 -7.13
C ASP A 224 -10.44 15.75 -5.88
N ALA A 225 -11.04 15.39 -4.74
CA ALA A 225 -10.30 15.22 -3.49
C ALA A 225 -11.00 14.21 -2.57
N ILE A 226 -10.22 13.28 -2.01
CA ILE A 226 -10.67 12.36 -0.96
C ILE A 226 -10.99 13.17 0.31
N VAL A 227 -10.10 14.10 0.68
CA VAL A 227 -10.34 15.08 1.73
C VAL A 227 -10.21 16.47 1.12
N PRO A 228 -11.32 17.22 1.00
CA PRO A 228 -11.27 18.56 0.42
C PRO A 228 -10.28 19.48 1.12
N GLY A 229 -9.43 20.15 0.35
CA GLY A 229 -8.43 21.10 0.87
C GLY A 229 -7.19 20.46 1.49
N GLU A 230 -7.04 19.15 1.46
CA GLU A 230 -5.89 18.45 2.01
C GLU A 230 -5.15 17.61 0.97
N GLN A 231 -3.84 17.49 1.17
CA GLN A 231 -2.99 16.53 0.48
C GLN A 231 -2.80 15.30 1.37
N ILE A 232 -3.16 14.11 0.87
CA ILE A 232 -3.03 12.87 1.61
C ILE A 232 -2.13 11.87 0.89
N PHE A 233 -1.29 11.16 1.64
CA PHE A 233 -0.44 10.10 1.09
C PHE A 233 0.00 9.10 2.17
N GLY A 234 0.61 7.97 1.75
CA GLY A 234 1.16 6.97 2.65
C GLY A 234 0.11 6.16 3.41
N TYR A 235 -1.10 6.08 2.90
CA TYR A 235 -2.16 5.23 3.43
C TYR A 235 -2.09 3.81 2.86
N ALA A 236 -2.57 2.84 3.62
CA ALA A 236 -2.97 1.54 3.10
C ALA A 236 -4.42 1.61 2.64
N ALA A 237 -4.71 1.12 1.43
CA ALA A 237 -6.08 1.05 0.90
C ALA A 237 -6.51 -0.40 0.70
N LEU A 238 -7.72 -0.72 1.08
CA LEU A 238 -8.30 -2.06 0.93
C LEU A 238 -9.82 -2.00 0.80
N VAL A 239 -10.41 -3.10 0.38
CA VAL A 239 -11.87 -3.25 0.34
C VAL A 239 -12.30 -4.22 1.42
N TYR A 240 -13.19 -3.74 2.28
CA TYR A 240 -13.78 -4.53 3.35
C TYR A 240 -15.25 -4.14 3.53
N ASP A 241 -16.12 -5.13 3.73
CA ASP A 241 -17.54 -4.92 3.93
C ASP A 241 -18.18 -4.02 2.87
N GLU A 242 -17.88 -4.32 1.60
CA GLU A 242 -18.35 -3.59 0.41
C GLU A 242 -18.03 -2.08 0.41
N LYS A 243 -16.95 -1.67 1.06
CA LYS A 243 -16.47 -0.28 1.12
C LYS A 243 -14.96 -0.23 0.91
N ILE A 244 -14.50 0.92 0.45
CA ILE A 244 -13.07 1.27 0.39
C ILE A 244 -12.67 1.86 1.73
N TRP A 245 -11.57 1.39 2.28
CA TRP A 245 -11.01 1.82 3.55
C TRP A 245 -9.59 2.31 3.33
N LEU A 246 -9.29 3.51 3.81
CA LEU A 246 -7.94 4.06 3.85
C LEU A 246 -7.49 4.15 5.31
N LEU A 247 -6.39 3.47 5.61
CA LEU A 247 -5.86 3.37 6.97
C LEU A 247 -4.53 4.09 7.06
N GLY A 248 -4.42 4.98 8.01
CA GLY A 248 -3.22 5.74 8.31
C GLY A 248 -2.73 6.55 7.11
N CYS A 249 -2.51 7.80 7.30
CA CYS A 249 -2.02 8.66 6.23
C CYS A 249 -1.23 9.85 6.80
N ASN A 250 -0.44 10.46 5.95
CA ASN A 250 0.01 11.83 6.17
C ASN A 250 -1.04 12.76 5.54
N ARG A 251 -1.47 13.77 6.30
CA ARG A 251 -2.40 14.81 5.87
C ARG A 251 -1.70 16.17 6.03
N ASN A 252 -1.40 16.83 4.93
CA ASN A 252 -0.69 18.12 4.92
C ASN A 252 0.60 18.13 5.76
N GLY A 253 1.39 17.05 5.71
CA GLY A 253 2.65 16.93 6.45
C GLY A 253 2.52 16.32 7.85
N GLN A 254 1.32 16.06 8.35
CA GLN A 254 1.09 15.46 9.67
C GLN A 254 0.46 14.06 9.54
N PHE A 255 0.90 13.12 10.36
CA PHE A 255 0.30 11.79 10.41
C PHE A 255 -1.07 11.84 11.10
N SER A 256 -1.99 11.01 10.63
CA SER A 256 -3.34 10.88 11.15
C SER A 256 -3.64 9.43 11.55
N SER A 257 -4.45 9.25 12.59
CA SER A 257 -5.07 7.97 12.95
C SER A 257 -6.47 7.80 12.36
N GLN A 258 -7.01 8.84 11.72
CA GLN A 258 -8.34 8.77 11.14
C GLN A 258 -8.35 7.80 9.95
N VAL A 259 -9.30 6.90 9.95
CA VAL A 259 -9.62 6.01 8.84
C VAL A 259 -10.65 6.68 7.96
N LEU A 260 -10.43 6.67 6.66
CA LEU A 260 -11.40 7.21 5.70
C LEU A 260 -12.12 6.06 5.01
N VAL A 261 -13.44 6.17 4.90
CA VAL A 261 -14.31 5.11 4.37
C VAL A 261 -15.20 5.66 3.28
N SER A 262 -15.37 4.90 2.19
CA SER A 262 -16.25 5.24 1.09
C SER A 262 -16.94 4.00 0.52
N SER A 263 -18.23 4.09 0.22
CA SER A 263 -19.00 3.03 -0.45
C SER A 263 -19.07 3.18 -1.99
N ASP A 264 -18.62 4.31 -2.50
CA ASP A 264 -18.78 4.68 -3.92
C ASP A 264 -17.55 5.36 -4.56
N GLY A 265 -16.50 5.62 -3.75
CA GLY A 265 -15.31 6.36 -4.17
C GLY A 265 -15.51 7.87 -4.33
N LYS A 266 -16.73 8.40 -4.12
CA LYS A 266 -17.07 9.82 -4.29
C LYS A 266 -17.15 10.55 -2.97
N LYS A 267 -17.89 9.97 -2.02
CA LYS A 267 -18.09 10.52 -0.69
C LYS A 267 -17.24 9.75 0.30
N TRP A 268 -16.51 10.50 1.10
CA TRP A 268 -15.61 9.95 2.11
C TRP A 268 -16.01 10.44 3.49
N GLU A 269 -16.02 9.53 4.43
CA GLU A 269 -16.35 9.76 5.82
C GLU A 269 -15.19 9.34 6.70
N GLY A 270 -14.98 10.05 7.80
CA GLY A 270 -13.90 9.80 8.75
C GLY A 270 -14.36 8.97 9.94
N MET A 271 -13.54 8.03 10.37
CA MET A 271 -13.70 7.26 11.60
C MET A 271 -12.41 7.33 12.41
N ASP A 272 -12.51 7.70 13.68
CA ASP A 272 -11.35 7.69 14.57
C ASP A 272 -10.93 6.26 14.91
N ALA A 273 -9.62 6.04 14.93
CA ALA A 273 -9.04 4.76 15.30
C ALA A 273 -8.17 4.90 16.55
N PRO A 274 -8.05 3.84 17.36
CA PRO A 274 -7.39 3.91 18.66
C PRO A 274 -5.87 3.85 18.62
N TRP A 275 -5.26 3.65 17.44
CA TRP A 275 -3.80 3.65 17.29
C TRP A 275 -3.22 5.06 17.17
N SER A 276 -1.91 5.18 17.40
CA SER A 276 -1.18 6.44 17.20
C SER A 276 -1.19 6.89 15.73
N PRO A 277 -1.30 8.21 15.44
CA PRO A 277 -1.20 8.74 14.09
C PRO A 277 0.03 8.22 13.36
N ARG A 278 -0.13 7.61 12.18
CA ARG A 278 0.97 7.00 11.42
C ARG A 278 0.64 6.83 9.94
N GLY A 279 1.68 6.66 9.12
CA GLY A 279 1.57 6.30 7.70
C GLY A 279 2.49 5.16 7.32
N GLY A 280 2.37 4.62 6.10
CA GLY A 280 3.14 3.48 5.64
C GLY A 280 2.83 2.19 6.39
N ILE A 281 1.57 1.99 6.76
CA ILE A 281 1.08 0.79 7.45
C ILE A 281 0.98 -0.37 6.46
N ALA A 282 1.22 -1.60 6.97
CA ALA A 282 0.84 -2.83 6.30
C ALA A 282 -0.57 -3.24 6.74
N ALA A 283 -1.46 -3.51 5.80
CA ALA A 283 -2.82 -3.96 6.09
C ALA A 283 -3.32 -5.01 5.09
N THR A 284 -4.18 -5.90 5.56
CA THR A 284 -4.85 -6.90 4.71
C THR A 284 -6.22 -7.24 5.27
N VAL A 285 -7.09 -7.78 4.41
CA VAL A 285 -8.34 -8.42 4.85
C VAL A 285 -8.13 -9.93 4.93
N HIS A 286 -8.48 -10.48 6.08
CA HIS A 286 -8.43 -11.92 6.33
C HIS A 286 -9.66 -12.35 7.12
N ARG A 287 -10.33 -13.44 6.71
CA ARG A 287 -11.53 -13.96 7.39
C ARG A 287 -12.53 -12.88 7.83
N ASN A 288 -12.85 -11.97 6.90
CA ASN A 288 -13.79 -10.87 7.12
C ASN A 288 -13.39 -9.94 8.28
N LYS A 289 -12.11 -9.68 8.45
CA LYS A 289 -11.52 -8.71 9.39
C LYS A 289 -10.40 -7.94 8.69
N ILE A 290 -10.16 -6.69 9.09
CA ILE A 290 -8.97 -5.94 8.68
C ILE A 290 -7.87 -6.16 9.73
N PHE A 291 -6.71 -6.59 9.29
CA PHE A 291 -5.49 -6.65 10.08
C PHE A 291 -4.55 -5.52 9.65
N MET A 292 -3.93 -4.84 10.61
CA MET A 292 -2.96 -3.79 10.34
C MET A 292 -1.81 -3.80 11.34
N THR A 293 -0.61 -3.48 10.86
CA THR A 293 0.61 -3.40 11.67
C THR A 293 1.61 -2.42 11.07
N GLY A 294 2.65 -2.08 11.82
CA GLY A 294 3.72 -1.23 11.34
C GLY A 294 3.34 0.23 11.20
N GLY A 295 4.11 0.93 10.40
CA GLY A 295 3.96 2.34 10.12
C GLY A 295 4.99 3.21 10.81
N LYS A 296 5.13 4.45 10.29
CA LYS A 296 6.01 5.48 10.84
C LYS A 296 5.20 6.69 11.33
N TYR A 297 5.73 7.35 12.32
CA TYR A 297 5.20 8.59 12.91
C TYR A 297 6.35 9.50 13.35
N GLY A 298 6.05 10.70 13.84
CA GLY A 298 7.07 11.71 14.11
C GLY A 298 7.40 12.53 12.86
N GLY A 299 8.60 13.13 12.80
CA GLY A 299 8.97 14.07 11.74
C GLY A 299 8.21 15.39 11.81
N THR A 300 7.71 15.74 13.00
CA THR A 300 7.03 17.01 13.32
C THR A 300 7.98 17.96 14.06
N PRO A 301 7.66 19.25 14.15
CA PRO A 301 8.49 20.19 14.94
C PRO A 301 8.73 19.74 16.39
N ASP A 302 7.76 19.06 17.00
CA ASP A 302 7.84 18.57 18.38
C ASP A 302 8.57 17.21 18.48
N HIS A 303 8.63 16.45 17.38
CA HIS A 303 9.30 15.15 17.27
C HIS A 303 10.00 15.04 15.92
N THR A 304 11.21 15.56 15.83
CA THR A 304 11.96 15.67 14.58
C THR A 304 12.39 14.33 14.00
N GLU A 305 12.55 13.30 14.85
CA GLU A 305 12.89 11.96 14.40
C GLU A 305 11.66 11.14 14.05
N PHE A 306 11.80 10.29 13.03
CA PHE A 306 10.79 9.28 12.74
C PHE A 306 10.89 8.11 13.71
N MET A 307 9.76 7.69 14.23
CA MET A 307 9.57 6.48 15.03
C MET A 307 8.76 5.45 14.24
N TYR A 308 8.86 4.21 14.63
CA TYR A 308 8.22 3.10 13.92
C TYR A 308 7.45 2.21 14.88
N SER A 309 6.43 1.54 14.38
CA SER A 309 5.60 0.61 15.14
C SER A 309 5.70 -0.82 14.63
N ASN A 310 5.30 -1.78 15.46
CA ASN A 310 5.09 -3.18 15.12
C ASN A 310 3.94 -3.79 15.95
N ASP A 311 3.09 -2.96 16.52
CA ASP A 311 1.84 -3.41 17.14
C ASP A 311 0.89 -3.99 16.09
N LEU A 312 0.01 -4.89 16.51
CA LEU A 312 -0.95 -5.52 15.62
C LEU A 312 -2.38 -5.21 16.08
N TRP A 313 -3.18 -4.70 15.15
CA TRP A 313 -4.56 -4.31 15.36
C TRP A 313 -5.50 -5.04 14.41
N VAL A 314 -6.70 -5.29 14.87
CA VAL A 314 -7.77 -5.92 14.08
C VAL A 314 -9.03 -5.08 14.15
N LEU A 315 -9.64 -4.82 13.00
CA LEU A 315 -11.01 -4.32 12.89
C LEU A 315 -11.94 -5.47 12.55
N SER A 316 -13.01 -5.61 13.27
CA SER A 316 -14.09 -6.55 12.96
C SER A 316 -15.46 -5.90 13.16
N LYS A 317 -16.49 -6.50 12.53
CA LYS A 317 -17.87 -6.18 12.88
C LYS A 317 -18.17 -6.67 14.30
N LYS A 318 -18.93 -5.88 15.06
CA LYS A 318 -19.50 -6.34 16.32
C LYS A 318 -20.49 -7.46 16.05
N ASN A 319 -20.40 -8.52 16.82
CA ASN A 319 -21.45 -9.54 16.82
C ASN A 319 -22.75 -8.89 17.31
N LYS A 320 -23.82 -9.09 16.57
CA LYS A 320 -25.16 -8.66 16.99
C LYS A 320 -25.62 -9.45 18.18
#